data_08a1b8c940428fdf6ade08f17d03c9ef
#
_entry.id   08a1b8c940428fdf6ade08f17d03c9ef
#
_cell.length_a   1.000
_cell.length_b   1.000
_cell.length_c   1.000
_cell.angle_alpha   90.00
_cell.angle_beta   90.00
_cell.angle_gamma   90.00
#
_symmetry.space_group_name_H-M   'P 1'
#
loop_
_entity.id
_entity.type
_entity.pdbx_description
1 polymer ?
#
loop_
_entity_poly.entity_id
_entity_poly.type
_entity_poly.pdbx_seq_one_letter_code
_entity_poly.pdbx_strand_id
1 'polypeptide(L)'
;MKGLFVVFHGFSAHSGISKKIFSQCDALRRNGADVELCHLEIAADGTQRRMVGGRAIRTFGQGLRAKIAKRVSLGDITRHIRDEGVEFLYIRYDHNASPVLIHWLRKVKKLGVRIALEIPTYPYDAEFAQSPFVRKLKLRIDRTFRRRMARWVDRIVTFSDAAEIFGRPTIRISNGIDFRSI
;
A
#
# COMPACT_ATOMS: atom_id res chain seq x y z
N MET A 1 3.36 19.62 -1.24
CA MET A 1 3.91 18.31 -1.64
C MET A 1 2.75 17.41 -2.05
N LYS A 2 2.74 16.96 -3.31
CA LYS A 2 1.67 16.08 -3.83
C LYS A 2 2.01 14.63 -3.53
N GLY A 3 1.08 13.92 -2.88
CA GLY A 3 1.28 12.56 -2.39
C GLY A 3 0.23 11.58 -2.88
N LEU A 4 0.59 10.29 -2.95
CA LEU A 4 -0.32 9.20 -3.23
C LEU A 4 -0.21 8.15 -2.12
N PHE A 5 -1.32 7.91 -1.42
CA PHE A 5 -1.42 6.82 -0.44
C PHE A 5 -1.97 5.57 -1.15
N VAL A 6 -1.19 4.50 -1.20
CA VAL A 6 -1.56 3.28 -1.94
C VAL A 6 -1.84 2.13 -0.99
N VAL A 7 -3.03 1.53 -1.16
CA VAL A 7 -3.41 0.26 -0.56
C VAL A 7 -3.79 -0.75 -1.65
N PHE A 8 -3.46 -2.02 -1.42
CA PHE A 8 -3.70 -3.10 -2.40
C PHE A 8 -4.99 -3.90 -2.13
N HIS A 9 -5.89 -3.35 -1.33
CA HIS A 9 -7.19 -3.93 -1.01
C HIS A 9 -8.30 -2.89 -1.13
N GLY A 10 -9.54 -3.35 -1.04
CA GLY A 10 -10.72 -2.50 -0.99
C GLY A 10 -11.05 -2.10 0.45
N PHE A 11 -12.01 -1.22 0.58
CA PHE A 11 -12.54 -0.75 1.85
C PHE A 11 -13.87 -1.42 2.20
N SER A 12 -14.13 -1.50 3.49
CA SER A 12 -15.41 -1.89 4.06
C SER A 12 -15.81 -0.88 5.14
N ALA A 13 -17.05 -0.43 5.14
CA ALA A 13 -17.58 0.55 6.10
C ALA A 13 -17.41 0.09 7.56
N HIS A 14 -17.41 -1.21 7.79
CA HIS A 14 -17.29 -1.81 9.13
C HIS A 14 -15.85 -2.17 9.52
N SER A 15 -14.88 -1.91 8.66
CA SER A 15 -13.48 -2.27 8.92
C SER A 15 -12.73 -1.16 9.67
N GLY A 16 -12.20 -1.46 10.85
CA GLY A 16 -11.31 -0.56 11.59
C GLY A 16 -10.05 -0.17 10.78
N ILE A 17 -9.58 -1.06 9.90
CA ILE A 17 -8.46 -0.78 8.99
C ILE A 17 -8.83 0.34 8.00
N SER A 18 -10.06 0.30 7.45
CA SER A 18 -10.54 1.34 6.54
C SER A 18 -10.59 2.70 7.23
N LYS A 19 -11.18 2.78 8.42
CA LYS A 19 -11.24 4.02 9.23
C LYS A 19 -9.85 4.57 9.49
N LYS A 20 -8.91 3.70 9.88
CA LYS A 20 -7.52 4.08 10.14
C LYS A 20 -6.83 4.68 8.91
N ILE A 21 -6.99 4.09 7.73
CA ILE A 21 -6.38 4.59 6.49
C ILE A 21 -6.94 5.97 6.13
N PHE A 22 -8.26 6.17 6.26
CA PHE A 22 -8.85 7.48 6.03
C PHE A 22 -8.31 8.53 7.00
N SER A 23 -8.24 8.21 8.31
CA SER A 23 -7.65 9.11 9.31
C SER A 23 -6.18 9.43 9.04
N GLN A 24 -5.39 8.47 8.54
CA GLN A 24 -4.00 8.71 8.13
C GLN A 24 -3.92 9.65 6.93
N CYS A 25 -4.76 9.46 5.89
CA CYS A 25 -4.81 10.37 4.75
C CYS A 25 -5.19 11.80 5.19
N ASP A 26 -6.18 11.92 6.07
CA ASP A 26 -6.62 13.22 6.58
C ASP A 26 -5.56 13.89 7.47
N ALA A 27 -4.82 13.11 8.26
CA ALA A 27 -3.69 13.62 9.02
C ALA A 27 -2.58 14.17 8.11
N LEU A 28 -2.26 13.48 7.02
CA LEU A 28 -1.29 13.97 6.03
C LEU A 28 -1.77 15.28 5.38
N ARG A 29 -3.05 15.38 5.02
CA ARG A 29 -3.65 16.59 4.45
C ARG A 29 -3.61 17.77 5.42
N ARG A 30 -3.97 17.53 6.69
CA ARG A 30 -3.90 18.55 7.76
C ARG A 30 -2.47 19.07 7.99
N ASN A 31 -1.46 18.25 7.69
CA ASN A 31 -0.06 18.65 7.75
C ASN A 31 0.47 19.22 6.41
N GLY A 32 -0.40 19.68 5.53
CA GLY A 32 -0.07 20.42 4.31
C GLY A 32 0.36 19.54 3.12
N ALA A 33 0.12 18.23 3.17
CA ALA A 33 0.31 17.38 2.01
C ALA A 33 -1.00 17.26 1.20
N ASP A 34 -0.91 17.43 -0.12
CA ASP A 34 -2.02 17.14 -1.04
C ASP A 34 -2.01 15.65 -1.36
N VAL A 35 -2.76 14.84 -0.60
CA VAL A 35 -2.72 13.37 -0.69
C VAL A 35 -4.00 12.81 -1.26
N GLU A 36 -3.88 12.07 -2.36
CA GLU A 36 -4.93 11.22 -2.89
C GLU A 36 -4.78 9.78 -2.38
N LEU A 37 -5.91 9.08 -2.27
CA LEU A 37 -5.95 7.67 -1.86
C LEU A 37 -6.17 6.77 -3.06
N CYS A 38 -5.23 5.85 -3.30
CA CYS A 38 -5.31 4.80 -4.30
C CYS A 38 -5.71 3.47 -3.64
N HIS A 39 -6.84 2.91 -4.07
CA HIS A 39 -7.36 1.66 -3.53
C HIS A 39 -8.03 0.80 -4.59
N LEU A 40 -8.41 -0.43 -4.23
CA LEU A 40 -9.24 -1.29 -5.06
C LEU A 40 -10.71 -1.19 -4.63
N GLU A 41 -11.60 -1.25 -5.60
CA GLU A 41 -13.04 -1.30 -5.40
C GLU A 41 -13.63 -2.50 -6.14
N ILE A 42 -14.66 -3.09 -5.58
CA ILE A 42 -15.51 -4.07 -6.25
C ILE A 42 -16.90 -3.45 -6.35
N ALA A 43 -17.32 -3.11 -7.55
CA ALA A 43 -18.64 -2.58 -7.81
C ALA A 43 -19.73 -3.63 -7.56
N ALA A 44 -20.99 -3.21 -7.49
CA ALA A 44 -22.13 -4.09 -7.22
C ALA A 44 -22.27 -5.24 -8.23
N ASP A 45 -21.88 -5.01 -9.48
CA ASP A 45 -21.83 -6.02 -10.54
C ASP A 45 -20.63 -6.98 -10.46
N GLY A 46 -19.76 -6.84 -9.43
CA GLY A 46 -18.54 -7.63 -9.27
C GLY A 46 -17.34 -7.12 -10.07
N THR A 47 -17.47 -6.03 -10.82
CA THR A 47 -16.38 -5.42 -11.57
C THR A 47 -15.35 -4.83 -10.63
N GLN A 48 -14.08 -5.20 -10.83
CA GLN A 48 -12.97 -4.73 -10.03
C GLN A 48 -12.33 -3.50 -10.68
N ARG A 49 -12.13 -2.46 -9.87
CA ARG A 49 -11.60 -1.17 -10.30
C ARG A 49 -10.44 -0.74 -9.40
N ARG A 50 -9.54 0.07 -9.94
CA ARG A 50 -8.57 0.84 -9.16
C ARG A 50 -9.01 2.29 -9.14
N MET A 51 -9.18 2.81 -7.94
CA MET A 51 -9.68 4.14 -7.67
C MET A 51 -8.53 5.02 -7.18
N VAL A 52 -8.52 6.29 -7.60
CA VAL A 52 -7.65 7.33 -7.04
C VAL A 52 -8.48 8.61 -6.91
N GLY A 53 -8.50 9.23 -5.74
CA GLY A 53 -9.23 10.46 -5.51
C GLY A 53 -10.74 10.36 -5.84
N GLY A 54 -11.34 9.18 -5.65
CA GLY A 54 -12.75 8.91 -6.01
C GLY A 54 -13.01 8.59 -7.49
N ARG A 55 -11.98 8.63 -8.36
CA ARG A 55 -12.10 8.33 -9.79
C ARG A 55 -11.50 6.96 -10.14
N ALA A 56 -12.13 6.21 -11.04
CA ALA A 56 -11.58 4.95 -11.54
C ALA A 56 -10.47 5.23 -12.56
N ILE A 57 -9.22 4.89 -12.22
CA ILE A 57 -8.07 5.00 -13.14
C ILE A 57 -7.85 3.72 -13.96
N ARG A 58 -8.44 2.61 -13.53
CA ARG A 58 -8.40 1.31 -14.21
C ARG A 58 -9.59 0.44 -13.87
N THR A 59 -10.17 -0.19 -14.89
CA THR A 59 -11.16 -1.26 -14.75
C THR A 59 -10.52 -2.58 -15.18
N PHE A 60 -10.68 -3.62 -14.36
CA PHE A 60 -10.10 -4.96 -14.60
C PHE A 60 -11.14 -5.99 -15.06
N GLY A 61 -12.44 -5.65 -15.01
CA GLY A 61 -13.54 -6.58 -15.26
C GLY A 61 -13.83 -7.47 -14.05
N GLN A 62 -14.31 -8.68 -14.30
CA GLN A 62 -14.80 -9.63 -13.28
C GLN A 62 -13.98 -10.92 -13.25
N GLY A 63 -14.22 -11.76 -12.23
CA GLY A 63 -13.71 -13.12 -12.14
C GLY A 63 -12.20 -13.22 -11.83
N LEU A 64 -11.64 -14.40 -12.15
CA LEU A 64 -10.27 -14.74 -11.79
C LEU A 64 -9.23 -13.91 -12.55
N ARG A 65 -9.48 -13.62 -13.82
CA ARG A 65 -8.59 -12.78 -14.63
C ARG A 65 -8.43 -11.39 -14.04
N ALA A 66 -9.53 -10.77 -13.59
CA ALA A 66 -9.49 -9.48 -12.91
C ALA A 66 -8.72 -9.54 -11.58
N LYS A 67 -8.90 -10.64 -10.80
CA LYS A 67 -8.17 -10.86 -9.53
C LYS A 67 -6.66 -10.96 -9.74
N ILE A 68 -6.19 -11.51 -10.86
CA ILE A 68 -4.77 -11.57 -11.20
C ILE A 68 -4.31 -10.21 -11.75
N ALA A 69 -5.03 -9.66 -12.72
CA ALA A 69 -4.66 -8.42 -13.40
C ALA A 69 -4.45 -7.26 -12.43
N LYS A 70 -5.32 -7.06 -11.44
CA LYS A 70 -5.18 -5.99 -10.43
C LYS A 70 -3.92 -6.09 -9.57
N ARG A 71 -3.33 -7.30 -9.44
CA ARG A 71 -2.13 -7.55 -8.64
C ARG A 71 -0.85 -7.34 -9.43
N VAL A 72 -0.88 -7.59 -10.73
CA VAL A 72 0.32 -7.53 -11.59
C VAL A 72 0.38 -6.26 -12.44
N SER A 73 -0.76 -5.64 -12.72
CA SER A 73 -0.82 -4.41 -13.52
C SER A 73 -0.77 -3.18 -12.61
N LEU A 74 0.43 -2.61 -12.43
CA LEU A 74 0.67 -1.41 -11.63
C LEU A 74 1.06 -0.19 -12.51
N GLY A 75 0.99 -0.35 -13.83
CA GLY A 75 1.36 0.71 -14.79
C GLY A 75 0.40 1.90 -14.79
N ASP A 76 -0.86 1.67 -14.46
CA ASP A 76 -1.88 2.71 -14.28
C ASP A 76 -1.54 3.63 -13.10
N ILE A 77 -1.04 3.08 -11.99
CA ILE A 77 -0.55 3.90 -10.87
C ILE A 77 0.68 4.70 -11.29
N THR A 78 1.61 4.08 -12.02
CA THR A 78 2.81 4.79 -12.50
C THR A 78 2.44 5.93 -13.44
N ARG A 79 1.45 5.72 -14.31
CA ARG A 79 0.95 6.76 -15.20
C ARG A 79 0.36 7.91 -14.39
N HIS A 80 -0.52 7.62 -13.43
CA HIS A 80 -1.12 8.62 -12.56
C HIS A 80 -0.03 9.41 -11.80
N ILE A 81 0.96 8.74 -11.20
CA ILE A 81 2.09 9.38 -10.52
C ILE A 81 2.81 10.38 -11.42
N ARG A 82 3.10 10.00 -12.66
CA ARG A 82 3.79 10.87 -13.62
C ARG A 82 2.90 12.03 -14.08
N ASP A 83 1.67 11.74 -14.47
CA ASP A 83 0.77 12.71 -15.10
C ASP A 83 0.28 13.77 -14.09
N GLU A 84 0.18 13.40 -12.81
CA GLU A 84 -0.22 14.28 -11.72
C GLU A 84 0.97 14.90 -10.96
N GLY A 85 2.20 14.56 -11.30
CA GLY A 85 3.38 15.10 -10.63
C GLY A 85 3.50 14.69 -9.15
N VAL A 86 3.18 13.45 -8.82
CA VAL A 86 3.27 12.93 -7.45
C VAL A 86 4.74 12.88 -7.02
N GLU A 87 5.05 13.53 -5.89
CA GLU A 87 6.41 13.64 -5.33
C GLU A 87 6.67 12.59 -4.24
N PHE A 88 5.60 12.13 -3.59
CA PHE A 88 5.65 11.24 -2.44
C PHE A 88 4.64 10.11 -2.55
N LEU A 89 5.12 8.88 -2.35
CA LEU A 89 4.32 7.66 -2.35
C LEU A 89 4.33 7.05 -0.95
N TYR A 90 3.17 6.92 -0.34
CA TYR A 90 2.97 6.20 0.92
C TYR A 90 2.26 4.88 0.63
N ILE A 91 2.92 3.76 0.91
CA ILE A 91 2.39 2.43 0.62
C ILE A 91 2.09 1.70 1.92
N ARG A 92 0.85 1.28 2.10
CA ARG A 92 0.53 0.33 3.17
C ARG A 92 0.83 -1.09 2.68
N TYR A 93 1.75 -1.75 3.38
CA TYR A 93 2.23 -3.06 3.01
C TYR A 93 1.20 -4.15 3.25
N ASP A 94 1.02 -5.03 2.28
CA ASP A 94 0.08 -6.17 2.32
C ASP A 94 0.83 -7.51 2.14
N HIS A 95 2.05 -7.66 2.70
CA HIS A 95 2.87 -8.87 2.62
C HIS A 95 2.95 -9.41 1.18
N ASN A 96 3.23 -8.51 0.23
CA ASN A 96 3.14 -8.78 -1.21
C ASN A 96 4.45 -8.51 -1.94
N ALA A 97 5.59 -8.57 -1.23
CA ALA A 97 6.90 -8.46 -1.87
C ALA A 97 7.04 -9.54 -2.95
N SER A 98 7.37 -9.09 -4.14
CA SER A 98 7.42 -9.93 -5.34
C SER A 98 8.27 -9.24 -6.42
N PRO A 99 8.72 -9.97 -7.45
CA PRO A 99 9.39 -9.36 -8.60
C PRO A 99 8.58 -8.25 -9.27
N VAL A 100 7.24 -8.39 -9.32
CA VAL A 100 6.33 -7.39 -9.89
C VAL A 100 6.37 -6.10 -9.07
N LEU A 101 6.24 -6.20 -7.74
CA LEU A 101 6.28 -5.04 -6.86
C LEU A 101 7.66 -4.35 -6.90
N ILE A 102 8.75 -5.13 -6.88
CA ILE A 102 10.12 -4.60 -6.99
C ILE A 102 10.30 -3.84 -8.31
N HIS A 103 9.86 -4.42 -9.43
CA HIS A 103 9.95 -3.77 -10.73
C HIS A 103 9.17 -2.46 -10.76
N TRP A 104 7.98 -2.44 -10.18
CA TRP A 104 7.16 -1.24 -10.09
C TRP A 104 7.80 -0.15 -9.22
N LEU A 105 8.27 -0.48 -8.01
CA LEU A 105 8.96 0.48 -7.12
C LEU A 105 10.19 1.08 -7.80
N ARG A 106 10.95 0.25 -8.53
CA ARG A 106 12.10 0.70 -9.31
C ARG A 106 11.72 1.70 -10.40
N LYS A 107 10.57 1.49 -11.09
CA LYS A 107 10.03 2.46 -12.06
C LYS A 107 9.64 3.77 -11.38
N VAL A 108 8.95 3.70 -10.26
CA VAL A 108 8.53 4.90 -9.49
C VAL A 108 9.75 5.67 -9.00
N LYS A 109 10.78 5.01 -8.49
CA LYS A 109 12.04 5.67 -8.07
C LYS A 109 12.73 6.42 -9.21
N LYS A 110 12.66 5.92 -10.44
CA LYS A 110 13.21 6.61 -11.61
C LYS A 110 12.48 7.91 -11.97
N LEU A 111 11.26 8.10 -11.46
CA LEU A 111 10.51 9.36 -11.58
C LEU A 111 10.88 10.38 -10.48
N GLY A 112 11.86 10.07 -9.62
CA GLY A 112 12.27 10.96 -8.53
C GLY A 112 11.38 10.90 -7.28
N VAL A 113 10.37 10.03 -7.24
CA VAL A 113 9.39 9.93 -6.15
C VAL A 113 10.04 9.38 -4.88
N ARG A 114 9.76 10.00 -3.73
CA ARG A 114 10.11 9.45 -2.41
C ARG A 114 9.09 8.41 -2.00
N ILE A 115 9.56 7.28 -1.44
CA ILE A 115 8.71 6.14 -1.10
C ILE A 115 8.82 5.82 0.38
N ALA A 116 7.70 5.90 1.10
CA ALA A 116 7.53 5.37 2.44
C ALA A 116 6.69 4.08 2.39
N LEU A 117 7.12 3.05 3.11
CA LEU A 117 6.43 1.77 3.22
C LEU A 117 5.95 1.57 4.66
N GLU A 118 4.66 1.56 4.89
CA GLU A 118 4.10 1.25 6.21
C GLU A 118 4.02 -0.26 6.42
N ILE A 119 4.67 -0.76 7.47
CA ILE A 119 4.57 -2.13 7.97
C ILE A 119 3.91 -2.05 9.37
N PRO A 120 2.59 -2.27 9.46
CA PRO A 120 1.86 -2.02 10.71
C PRO A 120 2.31 -2.90 11.87
N THR A 121 2.53 -4.18 11.60
CA THR A 121 2.96 -5.18 12.59
C THR A 121 4.29 -5.76 12.18
N TYR A 122 5.25 -5.82 13.10
CA TYR A 122 6.52 -6.48 12.87
C TYR A 122 7.06 -7.03 14.20
N PRO A 123 7.55 -8.29 14.23
CA PRO A 123 7.52 -9.27 13.15
C PRO A 123 6.11 -9.84 12.93
N TYR A 124 5.71 -10.04 11.66
CA TYR A 124 4.37 -10.52 11.28
C TYR A 124 4.34 -12.00 10.87
N ASP A 125 5.49 -12.64 10.81
CA ASP A 125 5.60 -14.02 10.29
C ASP A 125 4.78 -15.04 11.10
N ALA A 126 4.63 -14.82 12.42
CA ALA A 126 3.85 -15.68 13.30
C ALA A 126 2.33 -15.63 13.03
N GLU A 127 1.82 -14.50 12.52
CA GLU A 127 0.39 -14.33 12.21
C GLU A 127 -0.09 -15.30 11.11
N PHE A 128 0.85 -15.84 10.33
CA PHE A 128 0.56 -16.77 9.24
C PHE A 128 0.69 -18.26 9.62
N ALA A 129 1.07 -18.57 10.85
CA ALA A 129 1.34 -19.96 11.26
C ALA A 129 0.12 -20.88 11.04
N GLN A 130 -1.08 -20.40 11.36
CA GLN A 130 -2.34 -21.13 11.20
C GLN A 130 -3.11 -20.77 9.92
N SER A 131 -2.48 -20.05 8.99
CA SER A 131 -3.16 -19.60 7.77
C SER A 131 -3.30 -20.71 6.73
N PRO A 132 -4.30 -20.65 5.82
CA PRO A 132 -4.44 -21.56 4.69
C PRO A 132 -3.17 -21.59 3.80
N PHE A 133 -2.97 -22.72 3.08
CA PHE A 133 -1.80 -22.96 2.24
C PHE A 133 -1.46 -21.79 1.30
N VAL A 134 -2.47 -21.18 0.66
CA VAL A 134 -2.27 -20.05 -0.26
C VAL A 134 -1.65 -18.83 0.45
N ARG A 135 -2.03 -18.56 1.70
CA ARG A 135 -1.43 -17.49 2.51
C ARG A 135 0.00 -17.81 2.91
N LYS A 136 0.29 -19.08 3.27
CA LYS A 136 1.66 -19.54 3.58
C LYS A 136 2.57 -19.42 2.36
N LEU A 137 2.07 -19.75 1.17
CA LEU A 137 2.81 -19.57 -0.08
C LEU A 137 3.09 -18.08 -0.37
N LYS A 138 2.09 -17.22 -0.19
CA LYS A 138 2.26 -15.74 -0.30
C LYS A 138 3.38 -15.28 0.65
N LEU A 139 3.37 -15.70 1.90
CA LEU A 139 4.40 -15.35 2.88
C LEU A 139 5.79 -15.89 2.49
N ARG A 140 5.89 -17.09 1.93
CA ARG A 140 7.16 -17.65 1.46
C ARG A 140 7.76 -16.80 0.34
N ILE A 141 6.95 -16.40 -0.62
CA ILE A 141 7.36 -15.47 -1.69
C ILE A 141 7.78 -14.13 -1.08
N ASP A 142 6.99 -13.57 -0.19
CA ASP A 142 7.28 -12.34 0.51
C ASP A 142 8.64 -12.38 1.21
N ARG A 143 8.92 -13.40 2.00
CA ARG A 143 10.21 -13.61 2.70
C ARG A 143 11.41 -13.62 1.75
N THR A 144 11.25 -14.18 0.56
CA THR A 144 12.31 -14.24 -0.46
C THR A 144 12.62 -12.86 -1.03
N PHE A 145 11.61 -12.01 -1.19
CA PHE A 145 11.75 -10.75 -1.91
C PHE A 145 11.74 -9.48 -1.03
N ARG A 146 11.26 -9.54 0.23
CA ARG A 146 11.05 -8.35 1.08
C ARG A 146 12.31 -7.50 1.30
N ARG A 147 13.49 -8.12 1.51
CA ARG A 147 14.77 -7.38 1.62
C ARG A 147 15.17 -6.71 0.31
N ARG A 148 14.95 -7.38 -0.83
CA ARG A 148 15.22 -6.80 -2.16
C ARG A 148 14.27 -5.66 -2.47
N MET A 149 13.01 -5.80 -2.11
CA MET A 149 11.97 -4.76 -2.24
C MET A 149 12.34 -3.53 -1.41
N ALA A 150 12.74 -3.71 -0.17
CA ALA A 150 13.09 -2.62 0.74
C ALA A 150 14.23 -1.73 0.23
N ARG A 151 15.11 -2.23 -0.64
CA ARG A 151 16.15 -1.41 -1.28
C ARG A 151 15.61 -0.24 -2.12
N TRP A 152 14.36 -0.33 -2.56
CA TRP A 152 13.67 0.69 -3.37
C TRP A 152 12.77 1.61 -2.55
N VAL A 153 12.81 1.49 -1.22
CA VAL A 153 12.04 2.27 -0.26
C VAL A 153 12.97 3.21 0.48
N ASP A 154 12.57 4.46 0.67
CA ASP A 154 13.39 5.45 1.37
C ASP A 154 13.28 5.33 2.89
N ARG A 155 12.06 5.05 3.39
CA ARG A 155 11.78 4.87 4.82
C ARG A 155 10.73 3.78 5.02
N ILE A 156 10.87 3.06 6.13
CA ILE A 156 9.82 2.17 6.63
C ILE A 156 9.13 2.86 7.81
N VAL A 157 7.81 2.87 7.77
CA VAL A 157 6.95 3.39 8.85
C VAL A 157 6.35 2.20 9.59
N THR A 158 6.40 2.20 10.91
CA THR A 158 5.93 1.04 11.70
C THR A 158 5.35 1.48 13.05
N PHE A 159 4.52 0.62 13.64
CA PHE A 159 4.04 0.76 15.02
C PHE A 159 4.89 -0.04 16.01
N SER A 160 5.84 -0.84 15.53
CA SER A 160 6.75 -1.61 16.36
C SER A 160 7.96 -0.79 16.81
N ASP A 161 8.66 -1.27 17.83
CA ASP A 161 9.88 -0.65 18.36
C ASP A 161 11.16 -0.99 17.55
N ALA A 162 11.01 -1.74 16.45
CA ALA A 162 12.14 -2.15 15.64
C ALA A 162 12.81 -0.94 14.99
N ALA A 163 14.09 -0.69 15.32
CA ALA A 163 14.87 0.40 14.73
C ALA A 163 15.17 0.19 13.24
N GLU A 164 15.16 -1.07 12.81
CA GLU A 164 15.40 -1.46 11.42
C GLU A 164 14.48 -2.60 11.00
N ILE A 165 13.92 -2.52 9.80
CA ILE A 165 13.14 -3.59 9.17
C ILE A 165 13.67 -3.80 7.74
N PHE A 166 13.96 -5.04 7.38
CA PHE A 166 14.46 -5.45 6.06
C PHE A 166 15.70 -4.73 5.58
N GLY A 167 16.56 -4.27 6.49
CA GLY A 167 17.78 -3.50 6.18
C GLY A 167 17.52 -2.02 5.91
N ARG A 168 16.41 -1.47 6.42
CA ARG A 168 16.06 -0.06 6.32
C ARG A 168 15.70 0.54 7.67
N PRO A 169 16.17 1.76 7.96
CA PRO A 169 15.79 2.45 9.18
C PRO A 169 14.28 2.72 9.19
N THR A 170 13.71 2.65 10.39
CA THR A 170 12.28 2.83 10.60
C THR A 170 11.95 4.23 11.13
N ILE A 171 10.72 4.65 10.89
CA ILE A 171 10.07 5.76 11.57
C ILE A 171 8.94 5.13 12.38
N ARG A 172 9.04 5.22 13.71
CA ARG A 172 7.98 4.77 14.59
C ARG A 172 6.84 5.78 14.58
N ILE A 173 5.61 5.28 14.42
CA ILE A 173 4.39 6.05 14.60
C ILE A 173 3.50 5.36 15.64
N SER A 174 2.62 6.12 16.27
CA SER A 174 1.59 5.59 17.16
C SER A 174 0.23 5.50 16.45
N ASN A 175 -0.66 4.68 16.99
CA ASN A 175 -2.07 4.72 16.63
C ASN A 175 -2.67 6.01 17.23
N GLY A 176 -2.76 7.06 16.44
CA GLY A 176 -3.49 8.26 16.84
C GLY A 176 -4.98 7.97 16.95
N ILE A 177 -5.63 8.50 17.99
CA ILE A 177 -7.08 8.53 18.13
C ILE A 177 -7.52 9.91 17.65
N ASP A 178 -8.45 9.97 16.71
CA ASP A 178 -9.09 11.24 16.35
C ASP A 178 -10.20 11.54 17.37
N PHE A 179 -9.87 12.34 18.37
CA PHE A 179 -10.82 12.76 19.41
C PHE A 179 -12.03 13.56 18.89
N ARG A 180 -12.02 13.99 17.63
CA ARG A 180 -13.16 14.69 17.01
C ARG A 180 -14.22 13.71 16.49
N SER A 181 -13.92 12.43 16.47
CA SER A 181 -14.82 11.36 16.02
C SER A 181 -15.45 10.55 17.15
N ILE A 182 -15.25 10.99 18.41
CA ILE A 182 -15.81 10.40 19.63
C ILE A 182 -17.02 11.23 20.10
#